data_909e3afc261f631c2bc026cb35ff1877
#
_entry.id   909e3afc261f631c2bc026cb35ff1877
#
_cell.length_a   1.000
_cell.length_b   1.000
_cell.length_c   1.000
_cell.angle_alpha   90.00
_cell.angle_beta   90.00
_cell.angle_gamma   90.00
#
_symmetry.space_group_name_H-M   'P 1'
#
loop_
_entity.id
_entity.type
_entity.pdbx_description
1 polymer ?
#
loop_
_entity_poly.entity_id
_entity_poly.type
_entity_poly.pdbx_seq_one_letter_code
_entity_poly.pdbx_strand_id
1 'polypeptide(L)'
;GLGDVYKRQTLNLYEHQSTYNPNLPIRGLIYLAHLYEGYIEDGQINLYSSGLKKLPFPQYFVFYNGTKKAPDRSLLKLSDAFQKTGKDIEPCLECQVVMLNINYGHNQELMEKCRRLREYSQFVFIVREQKKMYEDPEEATLRAVDICIEQGVLVDILRKHKAEVISMVLSSFNQEAYEEDMYETGYKEGERRINTLYEKLLKEQRMDDMKRAVEDEAYRETLLKEYDL
;
A
#
# COMPACT_ATOMS: atom_id res chain seq x y z
N GLY A 1 -20.90 -15.01 -24.59
CA GLY A 1 -21.93 -14.40 -25.43
C GLY A 1 -21.49 -13.01 -25.85
N LEU A 2 -21.79 -12.60 -27.07
CA LEU A 2 -21.49 -11.28 -27.67
C LEU A 2 -22.02 -10.05 -26.84
N GLY A 3 -22.88 -10.28 -25.87
CA GLY A 3 -23.45 -9.22 -25.01
C GLY A 3 -22.51 -8.63 -23.97
N ASP A 4 -21.44 -9.33 -23.61
CA ASP A 4 -20.51 -8.86 -22.56
C ASP A 4 -19.42 -7.92 -23.07
N VAL A 5 -19.13 -7.92 -24.37
CA VAL A 5 -18.10 -7.09 -25.00
C VAL A 5 -18.47 -5.59 -24.94
N TYR A 6 -19.74 -5.25 -24.98
CA TYR A 6 -20.21 -3.85 -24.95
C TYR A 6 -20.33 -3.25 -23.54
N LYS A 7 -20.24 -4.05 -22.48
CA LYS A 7 -20.32 -3.56 -21.09
C LYS A 7 -18.96 -3.16 -20.47
N ARG A 8 -17.84 -3.50 -21.08
CA ARG A 8 -16.50 -3.19 -20.57
C ARG A 8 -15.94 -1.91 -21.17
N GLN A 9 -16.56 -0.77 -20.84
CA GLN A 9 -16.01 0.55 -21.19
C GLN A 9 -14.92 0.99 -20.21
N THR A 10 -14.82 0.35 -19.05
CA THR A 10 -13.84 0.68 -18.00
C THR A 10 -13.04 -0.55 -17.61
N LEU A 11 -11.75 -0.35 -17.37
CA LEU A 11 -10.82 -1.31 -16.79
C LEU A 11 -10.50 -0.84 -15.35
N ASN A 12 -11.10 -1.51 -14.37
CA ASN A 12 -10.91 -1.14 -12.98
C ASN A 12 -9.90 -2.07 -12.32
N LEU A 13 -8.81 -1.51 -11.83
CA LEU A 13 -7.85 -2.18 -10.96
C LEU A 13 -8.18 -1.82 -9.50
N TYR A 14 -8.38 -2.85 -8.67
CA TYR A 14 -8.61 -2.70 -7.24
C TYR A 14 -7.51 -3.41 -6.47
N GLU A 15 -6.94 -2.73 -5.49
CA GLU A 15 -5.94 -3.29 -4.61
C GLU A 15 -6.29 -2.95 -3.15
N HIS A 16 -5.95 -3.86 -2.23
CA HIS A 16 -6.09 -3.65 -0.80
C HIS A 16 -4.70 -3.48 -0.18
N GLN A 17 -4.52 -2.47 0.70
CA GLN A 17 -3.27 -2.18 1.36
C GLN A 17 -3.48 -1.95 2.86
N SER A 18 -2.79 -2.74 3.70
CA SER A 18 -2.67 -2.51 5.15
C SER A 18 -1.52 -1.57 5.49
N THR A 19 -0.54 -1.42 4.59
CA THR A 19 0.62 -0.54 4.74
C THR A 19 0.62 0.53 3.67
N TYR A 20 0.93 1.79 4.04
CA TYR A 20 1.06 2.86 3.06
C TYR A 20 2.29 2.62 2.17
N ASN A 21 2.07 2.59 0.86
CA ASN A 21 3.14 2.40 -0.12
C ASN A 21 3.09 3.51 -1.18
N PRO A 22 4.10 4.42 -1.24
CA PRO A 22 4.14 5.50 -2.22
C PRO A 22 4.42 5.01 -3.65
N ASN A 23 4.89 3.76 -3.82
CA ASN A 23 5.22 3.17 -5.12
C ASN A 23 4.01 2.53 -5.83
N LEU A 24 2.80 2.71 -5.31
CA LEU A 24 1.58 2.20 -5.95
C LEU A 24 1.40 2.66 -7.41
N PRO A 25 1.72 3.92 -7.80
CA PRO A 25 1.56 4.34 -9.19
C PRO A 25 2.40 3.55 -10.19
N ILE A 26 3.68 3.24 -9.87
CA ILE A 26 4.51 2.43 -10.77
C ILE A 26 4.05 0.96 -10.82
N ARG A 27 3.60 0.40 -9.69
CA ARG A 27 3.00 -0.94 -9.65
C ARG A 27 1.73 -1.00 -10.49
N GLY A 28 0.86 0.00 -10.33
CA GLY A 28 -0.38 0.12 -11.11
C GLY A 28 -0.14 0.21 -12.61
N LEU A 29 0.86 0.97 -13.03
CA LEU A 29 1.26 1.05 -14.43
C LEU A 29 1.61 -0.34 -15.00
N ILE A 30 2.42 -1.12 -14.26
CA ILE A 30 2.81 -2.48 -14.67
C ILE A 30 1.57 -3.38 -14.77
N TYR A 31 0.69 -3.34 -13.78
CA TYR A 31 -0.52 -4.16 -13.78
C TYR A 31 -1.49 -3.77 -14.91
N LEU A 32 -1.69 -2.47 -15.13
CA LEU A 32 -2.55 -1.99 -16.22
C LEU A 32 -1.97 -2.33 -17.60
N ALA A 33 -0.64 -2.29 -17.76
CA ALA A 33 0.01 -2.71 -19.00
C ALA A 33 -0.28 -4.19 -19.31
N HIS A 34 -0.14 -5.09 -18.35
CA HIS A 34 -0.47 -6.51 -18.51
C HIS A 34 -1.95 -6.75 -18.79
N LEU A 35 -2.84 -5.99 -18.14
CA LEU A 35 -4.28 -6.09 -18.38
C LEU A 35 -4.65 -5.63 -19.80
N TYR A 36 -4.00 -4.58 -20.31
CA TYR A 36 -4.19 -4.14 -21.69
C TYR A 36 -3.58 -5.11 -22.71
N GLU A 37 -2.42 -5.69 -22.40
CA GLU A 37 -1.80 -6.74 -23.22
C GLU A 37 -2.78 -7.91 -23.42
N GLY A 38 -3.32 -8.48 -22.33
CA GLY A 38 -4.32 -9.52 -22.40
C GLY A 38 -5.60 -9.10 -23.14
N TYR A 39 -6.09 -7.86 -22.92
CA TYR A 39 -7.25 -7.34 -23.65
C TYR A 39 -7.02 -7.24 -25.17
N ILE A 40 -5.81 -6.83 -25.58
CA ILE A 40 -5.40 -6.71 -26.97
C ILE A 40 -5.30 -8.09 -27.63
N GLU A 41 -4.69 -9.06 -26.93
CA GLU A 41 -4.54 -10.43 -27.39
C GLU A 41 -5.89 -11.13 -27.53
N ASP A 42 -6.73 -11.10 -26.50
CA ASP A 42 -8.08 -11.70 -26.52
C ASP A 42 -8.97 -11.11 -27.61
N GLY A 43 -8.86 -9.80 -27.83
CA GLY A 43 -9.59 -9.07 -28.85
C GLY A 43 -8.98 -9.20 -30.25
N GLN A 44 -7.83 -9.85 -30.42
CA GLN A 44 -7.05 -9.90 -31.65
C GLN A 44 -6.86 -8.52 -32.30
N ILE A 45 -6.58 -7.51 -31.44
CA ILE A 45 -6.48 -6.11 -31.85
C ILE A 45 -5.13 -5.86 -32.52
N ASN A 46 -5.15 -5.52 -33.81
CA ASN A 46 -3.93 -5.15 -34.52
C ASN A 46 -3.57 -3.69 -34.26
N LEU A 47 -2.60 -3.46 -33.38
CA LEU A 47 -2.10 -2.12 -33.02
C LEU A 47 -1.30 -1.44 -34.14
N TYR A 48 -0.79 -2.20 -35.11
CA TYR A 48 0.00 -1.68 -36.24
C TYR A 48 -0.86 -1.22 -37.42
N SER A 49 -2.19 -1.37 -37.31
CA SER A 49 -3.12 -0.84 -38.31
C SER A 49 -3.25 0.68 -38.21
N SER A 50 -3.56 1.36 -39.31
CA SER A 50 -3.68 2.83 -39.36
C SER A 50 -4.88 3.41 -38.59
N GLY A 51 -5.85 2.59 -38.21
CA GLY A 51 -7.04 3.04 -37.48
C GLY A 51 -6.81 3.07 -35.97
N LEU A 52 -7.20 4.18 -35.30
CA LEU A 52 -7.15 4.30 -33.84
C LEU A 52 -7.96 3.19 -33.15
N LYS A 53 -7.33 2.45 -32.28
CA LYS A 53 -7.98 1.43 -31.46
C LYS A 53 -8.45 2.03 -30.14
N LYS A 54 -9.73 1.81 -29.81
CA LYS A 54 -10.28 2.24 -28.51
C LYS A 54 -10.00 1.17 -27.47
N LEU A 55 -9.46 1.60 -26.34
CA LEU A 55 -9.20 0.75 -25.20
C LEU A 55 -10.19 1.08 -24.07
N PRO A 56 -10.47 0.17 -23.15
CA PRO A 56 -11.25 0.46 -21.95
C PRO A 56 -10.60 1.57 -21.13
N PHE A 57 -11.42 2.43 -20.52
CA PHE A 57 -10.93 3.53 -19.69
C PHE A 57 -10.33 2.97 -18.38
N PRO A 58 -9.05 3.23 -18.05
CA PRO A 58 -8.41 2.67 -16.87
C PRO A 58 -8.77 3.47 -15.63
N GLN A 59 -9.03 2.75 -14.54
CA GLN A 59 -9.16 3.31 -13.20
C GLN A 59 -8.40 2.45 -12.21
N TYR A 60 -7.66 3.07 -11.28
CA TYR A 60 -6.94 2.36 -10.24
C TYR A 60 -7.34 2.89 -8.86
N PHE A 61 -7.95 2.03 -8.07
CA PHE A 61 -8.37 2.30 -6.70
C PHE A 61 -7.62 1.41 -5.72
N VAL A 62 -7.19 2.01 -4.62
CA VAL A 62 -6.58 1.29 -3.50
C VAL A 62 -7.44 1.50 -2.27
N PHE A 63 -7.86 0.42 -1.64
CA PHE A 63 -8.54 0.41 -0.35
C PHE A 63 -7.50 0.29 0.76
N TYR A 64 -7.31 1.37 1.50
CA TYR A 64 -6.34 1.45 2.58
C TYR A 64 -7.03 1.26 3.92
N ASN A 65 -6.57 0.27 4.69
CA ASN A 65 -7.00 0.04 6.06
C ASN A 65 -5.84 -0.04 7.06
N GLY A 66 -4.68 0.53 6.73
CA GLY A 66 -3.50 0.54 7.60
C GLY A 66 -3.70 1.35 8.89
N THR A 67 -2.75 1.21 9.80
CA THR A 67 -2.75 1.88 11.11
C THR A 67 -2.27 3.32 11.05
N LYS A 68 -1.47 3.70 10.04
CA LYS A 68 -1.02 5.09 9.86
C LYS A 68 -2.19 5.98 9.49
N LYS A 69 -2.26 7.15 10.15
CA LYS A 69 -3.30 8.15 9.88
C LYS A 69 -3.23 8.60 8.42
N ALA A 70 -4.33 8.49 7.71
CA ALA A 70 -4.47 8.92 6.33
C ALA A 70 -5.81 9.65 6.12
N PRO A 71 -5.91 10.62 5.19
CA PRO A 71 -7.17 11.27 4.86
C PRO A 71 -8.12 10.27 4.18
N ASP A 72 -9.39 10.61 4.09
CA ASP A 72 -10.43 9.79 3.46
C ASP A 72 -10.07 9.42 2.02
N ARG A 73 -9.47 10.36 1.29
CA ARG A 73 -9.06 10.17 -0.09
C ARG A 73 -7.69 10.81 -0.33
N SER A 74 -6.80 10.08 -0.99
CA SER A 74 -5.52 10.57 -1.50
C SER A 74 -5.37 10.24 -2.97
N LEU A 75 -4.67 11.11 -3.69
CA LEU A 75 -4.25 10.88 -5.07
C LEU A 75 -2.73 10.72 -5.08
N LEU A 76 -2.26 9.54 -5.49
CA LEU A 76 -0.84 9.27 -5.69
C LEU A 76 -0.54 9.35 -7.19
N LYS A 77 0.57 9.98 -7.56
CA LYS A 77 0.97 10.20 -8.95
C LYS A 77 2.33 9.58 -9.24
N LEU A 78 2.47 8.98 -10.41
CA LEU A 78 3.76 8.45 -10.86
C LEU A 78 4.80 9.57 -11.04
N SER A 79 4.35 10.74 -11.47
CA SER A 79 5.21 11.93 -11.63
C SER A 79 5.92 12.36 -10.35
N ASP A 80 5.36 12.05 -9.16
CA ASP A 80 6.00 12.35 -7.87
C ASP A 80 7.30 11.55 -7.64
N ALA A 81 7.45 10.42 -8.35
CA ALA A 81 8.64 9.55 -8.26
C ALA A 81 9.72 9.88 -9.31
N PHE A 82 9.47 10.78 -10.25
CA PHE A 82 10.46 11.10 -11.28
C PHE A 82 11.59 11.98 -10.74
N GLN A 83 12.80 11.67 -11.18
CA GLN A 83 13.95 12.52 -10.90
C GLN A 83 13.81 13.87 -11.59
N LYS A 84 14.07 14.95 -10.85
CA LYS A 84 14.01 16.32 -11.40
C LYS A 84 15.11 16.53 -12.45
N THR A 85 14.72 16.93 -13.65
CA THR A 85 15.65 17.16 -14.77
C THR A 85 16.21 18.59 -14.80
N GLY A 86 15.75 19.47 -13.91
CA GLY A 86 16.09 20.90 -13.92
C GLY A 86 15.47 21.68 -15.10
N LYS A 87 14.65 21.03 -15.92
CA LYS A 87 13.89 21.63 -17.02
C LYS A 87 12.41 21.47 -16.75
N ASP A 88 11.63 22.48 -17.12
CA ASP A 88 10.16 22.44 -17.05
C ASP A 88 9.61 21.65 -18.25
N ILE A 89 9.70 20.32 -18.16
CA ILE A 89 9.26 19.39 -19.21
C ILE A 89 8.25 18.45 -18.58
N GLU A 90 7.07 18.36 -19.19
CA GLU A 90 6.05 17.40 -18.78
C GLU A 90 6.48 15.96 -19.14
N PRO A 91 6.30 15.00 -18.23
CA PRO A 91 6.59 13.60 -18.52
C PRO A 91 5.60 13.06 -19.55
N CYS A 92 6.08 12.22 -20.46
CA CYS A 92 5.20 11.55 -21.45
C CYS A 92 4.34 10.43 -20.84
N LEU A 93 4.54 10.13 -19.56
CA LEU A 93 3.87 9.02 -18.87
C LEU A 93 3.36 9.50 -17.50
N GLU A 94 2.09 9.19 -17.21
CA GLU A 94 1.49 9.39 -15.89
C GLU A 94 0.60 8.20 -15.54
N CYS A 95 0.66 7.78 -14.28
CA CYS A 95 -0.27 6.84 -13.68
C CYS A 95 -0.75 7.39 -12.35
N GLN A 96 -2.06 7.46 -12.17
CA GLN A 96 -2.68 8.00 -10.97
C GLN A 96 -3.43 6.91 -10.22
N VAL A 97 -3.29 6.93 -8.90
CA VAL A 97 -3.94 5.99 -7.99
C VAL A 97 -4.82 6.76 -7.03
N VAL A 98 -6.09 6.38 -6.96
CA VAL A 98 -7.02 6.90 -5.94
C VAL A 98 -6.98 5.97 -4.74
N MET A 99 -6.37 6.41 -3.65
CA MET A 99 -6.38 5.68 -2.38
C MET A 99 -7.54 6.15 -1.52
N LEU A 100 -8.37 5.20 -1.07
CA LEU A 100 -9.54 5.41 -0.23
C LEU A 100 -9.29 4.80 1.15
N ASN A 101 -9.32 5.60 2.19
CA ASN A 101 -9.21 5.14 3.56
C ASN A 101 -10.50 4.44 3.96
N ILE A 102 -10.45 3.13 4.15
CA ILE A 102 -11.59 2.31 4.53
C ILE A 102 -11.58 1.91 6.02
N ASN A 103 -10.78 2.57 6.85
CA ASN A 103 -10.86 2.39 8.29
C ASN A 103 -12.23 2.81 8.83
N TYR A 104 -12.63 2.22 9.95
CA TYR A 104 -13.88 2.56 10.62
C TYR A 104 -13.96 4.06 10.94
N GLY A 105 -15.09 4.68 10.60
CA GLY A 105 -15.30 6.13 10.75
C GLY A 105 -14.87 6.98 9.54
N HIS A 106 -14.21 6.39 8.53
CA HIS A 106 -13.79 7.07 7.30
C HIS A 106 -14.75 6.81 6.13
N ASN A 107 -14.72 7.69 5.10
CA ASN A 107 -15.47 7.55 3.84
C ASN A 107 -16.94 7.15 4.03
N GLN A 108 -17.67 7.84 4.90
CA GLN A 108 -19.05 7.48 5.28
C GLN A 108 -19.97 7.31 4.07
N GLU A 109 -19.91 8.20 3.09
CA GLU A 109 -20.73 8.09 1.88
C GLU A 109 -20.48 6.77 1.11
N LEU A 110 -19.22 6.33 1.02
CA LEU A 110 -18.87 5.05 0.42
C LEU A 110 -19.39 3.88 1.26
N MET A 111 -19.28 3.97 2.57
CA MET A 111 -19.73 2.95 3.52
C MET A 111 -21.26 2.80 3.53
N GLU A 112 -22.00 3.89 3.32
CA GLU A 112 -23.45 3.86 3.17
C GLU A 112 -23.89 3.13 1.89
N LYS A 113 -23.16 3.37 0.80
CA LYS A 113 -23.44 2.76 -0.51
C LYS A 113 -22.99 1.30 -0.61
N CYS A 114 -22.03 0.87 0.21
CA CYS A 114 -21.47 -0.48 0.16
C CYS A 114 -21.51 -1.16 1.54
N ARG A 115 -22.60 -1.86 1.82
CA ARG A 115 -22.80 -2.58 3.08
C ARG A 115 -21.63 -3.53 3.40
N ARG A 116 -21.13 -4.28 2.43
CA ARG A 116 -20.04 -5.24 2.64
C ARG A 116 -18.73 -4.58 3.05
N LEU A 117 -18.41 -3.45 2.43
CA LEU A 117 -17.22 -2.69 2.78
C LEU A 117 -17.33 -2.09 4.19
N ARG A 118 -18.51 -1.60 4.55
CA ARG A 118 -18.79 -1.09 5.90
C ARG A 118 -18.65 -2.20 6.95
N GLU A 119 -19.26 -3.38 6.72
CA GLU A 119 -19.14 -4.51 7.62
C GLU A 119 -17.69 -4.99 7.75
N TYR A 120 -16.92 -5.00 6.64
CA TYR A 120 -15.50 -5.30 6.66
C TYR A 120 -14.68 -4.29 7.48
N SER A 121 -14.96 -3.01 7.31
CA SER A 121 -14.32 -1.93 8.10
C SER A 121 -14.59 -2.10 9.61
N GLN A 122 -15.84 -2.42 9.98
CA GLN A 122 -16.23 -2.71 11.36
C GLN A 122 -15.52 -3.96 11.90
N PHE A 123 -15.47 -5.03 11.12
CA PHE A 123 -14.75 -6.24 11.47
C PHE A 123 -13.28 -5.98 11.80
N VAL A 124 -12.57 -5.29 10.90
CA VAL A 124 -11.15 -4.95 11.11
C VAL A 124 -10.96 -4.08 12.36
N PHE A 125 -11.87 -3.14 12.60
CA PHE A 125 -11.85 -2.31 13.79
C PHE A 125 -12.01 -3.14 15.06
N ILE A 126 -13.02 -4.03 15.13
CA ILE A 126 -13.26 -4.90 16.26
C ILE A 126 -12.06 -5.82 16.52
N VAL A 127 -11.50 -6.43 15.48
CA VAL A 127 -10.30 -7.27 15.59
C VAL A 127 -9.13 -6.48 16.23
N ARG A 128 -8.89 -5.26 15.80
CA ARG A 128 -7.83 -4.40 16.35
C ARG A 128 -8.08 -4.01 17.80
N GLU A 129 -9.33 -3.74 18.18
CA GLU A 129 -9.66 -3.43 19.56
C GLU A 129 -9.49 -4.66 20.47
N GLN A 130 -9.86 -5.86 20.01
CA GLN A 130 -9.63 -7.08 20.80
C GLN A 130 -8.14 -7.38 20.94
N LYS A 131 -7.33 -7.16 19.89
CA LYS A 131 -5.85 -7.30 19.94
C LYS A 131 -5.20 -6.41 21.01
N LYS A 132 -5.76 -5.25 21.31
CA LYS A 132 -5.25 -4.38 22.38
C LYS A 132 -5.59 -4.90 23.79
N MET A 133 -6.65 -5.72 23.91
CA MET A 133 -7.15 -6.21 25.18
C MET A 133 -6.60 -7.58 25.57
N TYR A 134 -6.22 -8.38 24.59
CA TYR A 134 -5.75 -9.76 24.78
C TYR A 134 -4.36 -9.94 24.17
N GLU A 135 -3.45 -10.52 24.93
CA GLU A 135 -2.08 -10.81 24.48
C GLU A 135 -2.03 -11.97 23.49
N ASP A 136 -2.92 -12.96 23.66
CA ASP A 136 -3.02 -14.09 22.73
C ASP A 136 -3.78 -13.68 21.45
N PRO A 137 -3.12 -13.68 20.28
CA PRO A 137 -3.75 -13.33 19.01
C PRO A 137 -4.92 -14.25 18.63
N GLU A 138 -4.86 -15.53 19.01
CA GLU A 138 -5.95 -16.48 18.73
C GLU A 138 -7.18 -16.16 19.55
N GLU A 139 -7.03 -15.94 20.87
CA GLU A 139 -8.11 -15.51 21.74
C GLU A 139 -8.72 -14.18 21.28
N ALA A 140 -7.90 -13.18 20.97
CA ALA A 140 -8.35 -11.89 20.46
C ALA A 140 -9.21 -12.04 19.19
N THR A 141 -8.75 -12.90 18.26
CA THR A 141 -9.45 -13.13 16.99
C THR A 141 -10.77 -13.86 17.19
N LEU A 142 -10.79 -14.90 18.03
CA LEU A 142 -12.02 -15.64 18.35
C LEU A 142 -13.10 -14.72 18.95
N ARG A 143 -12.72 -13.89 19.92
CA ARG A 143 -13.61 -12.90 20.54
C ARG A 143 -14.13 -11.88 19.53
N ALA A 144 -13.26 -11.37 18.68
CA ALA A 144 -13.65 -10.44 17.62
C ALA A 144 -14.70 -11.04 16.68
N VAL A 145 -14.52 -12.28 16.27
CA VAL A 145 -15.47 -13.01 15.41
C VAL A 145 -16.80 -13.19 16.12
N ASP A 146 -16.81 -13.60 17.38
CA ASP A 146 -18.04 -13.79 18.14
C ASP A 146 -18.80 -12.46 18.33
N ILE A 147 -18.13 -11.38 18.70
CA ILE A 147 -18.72 -10.03 18.78
C ILE A 147 -19.34 -9.62 17.42
N CYS A 148 -18.63 -9.84 16.31
CA CYS A 148 -19.13 -9.51 14.99
C CYS A 148 -20.40 -10.30 14.64
N ILE A 149 -20.45 -11.59 14.98
CA ILE A 149 -21.64 -12.42 14.77
C ILE A 149 -22.82 -11.90 15.60
N GLU A 150 -22.59 -11.52 16.86
CA GLU A 150 -23.63 -10.96 17.75
C GLU A 150 -24.14 -9.60 17.25
N GLN A 151 -23.28 -8.76 16.73
CA GLN A 151 -23.62 -7.44 16.19
C GLN A 151 -24.17 -7.47 14.76
N GLY A 152 -24.24 -8.62 14.13
CA GLY A 152 -24.76 -8.73 12.75
C GLY A 152 -23.77 -8.34 11.65
N VAL A 153 -22.45 -8.25 11.98
CA VAL A 153 -21.38 -7.86 11.06
C VAL A 153 -20.84 -9.09 10.34
N LEU A 154 -20.87 -9.13 9.00
CA LEU A 154 -20.38 -10.23 8.15
C LEU A 154 -20.89 -11.64 8.57
N VAL A 155 -22.05 -11.74 9.18
CA VAL A 155 -22.56 -12.97 9.83
C VAL A 155 -22.58 -14.17 8.89
N ASP A 156 -23.00 -13.96 7.66
CA ASP A 156 -23.08 -15.01 6.63
C ASP A 156 -21.71 -15.57 6.26
N ILE A 157 -20.68 -14.73 6.24
CA ILE A 157 -19.30 -15.13 5.99
C ILE A 157 -18.71 -15.79 7.24
N LEU A 158 -18.82 -15.13 8.39
CA LEU A 158 -18.21 -15.59 9.64
C LEU A 158 -18.79 -16.93 10.13
N ARG A 159 -20.10 -17.17 9.96
CA ARG A 159 -20.69 -18.47 10.31
C ARG A 159 -20.27 -19.59 9.37
N LYS A 160 -20.12 -19.28 8.08
CA LYS A 160 -19.82 -20.29 7.07
C LYS A 160 -18.33 -20.64 7.00
N HIS A 161 -17.45 -19.64 7.21
CA HIS A 161 -16.01 -19.70 7.00
C HIS A 161 -15.21 -19.28 8.23
N LYS A 162 -15.72 -19.60 9.47
CA LYS A 162 -15.10 -19.14 10.71
C LYS A 162 -13.63 -19.51 10.80
N ALA A 163 -13.28 -20.76 10.51
CA ALA A 163 -11.90 -21.25 10.61
C ALA A 163 -10.95 -20.58 9.61
N GLU A 164 -11.41 -20.41 8.36
CA GLU A 164 -10.61 -19.75 7.32
C GLU A 164 -10.38 -18.27 7.65
N VAL A 165 -11.41 -17.57 8.15
CA VAL A 165 -11.29 -16.16 8.55
C VAL A 165 -10.31 -16.02 9.71
N ILE A 166 -10.41 -16.86 10.74
CA ILE A 166 -9.47 -16.85 11.87
C ILE A 166 -8.04 -17.07 11.38
N SER A 167 -7.81 -18.09 10.55
CA SER A 167 -6.48 -18.38 10.00
C SER A 167 -5.93 -17.21 9.18
N MET A 168 -6.78 -16.55 8.36
CA MET A 168 -6.38 -15.39 7.56
C MET A 168 -6.02 -14.18 8.45
N VAL A 169 -6.80 -13.92 9.49
CA VAL A 169 -6.54 -12.83 10.44
C VAL A 169 -5.24 -13.08 11.20
N LEU A 170 -4.99 -14.30 11.67
CA LEU A 170 -3.75 -14.66 12.36
C LEU A 170 -2.53 -14.54 11.43
N SER A 171 -2.67 -14.95 10.16
CA SER A 171 -1.59 -14.78 9.17
C SER A 171 -1.27 -13.32 8.93
N SER A 172 -2.29 -12.44 8.86
CA SER A 172 -2.07 -11.00 8.70
C SER A 172 -1.40 -10.37 9.91
N PHE A 173 -1.69 -10.82 11.13
CA PHE A 173 -1.00 -10.38 12.35
C PHE A 173 0.47 -10.75 12.35
N ASN A 174 0.80 -11.97 11.93
CA ASN A 174 2.19 -12.41 11.82
C ASN A 174 2.96 -11.58 10.78
N GLN A 175 2.33 -11.24 9.68
CA GLN A 175 2.92 -10.39 8.65
C GLN A 175 3.12 -8.96 9.15
N GLU A 176 2.12 -8.35 9.80
CA GLU A 176 2.24 -7.01 10.39
C GLU A 176 3.38 -6.96 11.44
N ALA A 177 3.45 -7.95 12.32
CA ALA A 177 4.50 -8.05 13.34
C ALA A 177 5.90 -8.19 12.70
N TYR A 178 6.02 -9.00 11.64
CA TYR A 178 7.27 -9.17 10.91
C TYR A 178 7.69 -7.87 10.20
N GLU A 179 6.77 -7.16 9.55
CA GLU A 179 7.04 -5.88 8.89
C GLU A 179 7.47 -4.80 9.91
N GLU A 180 6.84 -4.78 11.10
CA GLU A 180 7.18 -3.86 12.18
C GLU A 180 8.56 -4.15 12.77
N ASP A 181 8.89 -5.42 13.01
CA ASP A 181 10.21 -5.86 13.47
C ASP A 181 11.33 -5.55 12.44
N MET A 182 11.07 -5.81 11.16
CA MET A 182 11.98 -5.45 10.08
C MET A 182 12.22 -3.95 9.98
N TYR A 183 11.16 -3.14 10.15
CA TYR A 183 11.28 -1.69 10.14
C TYR A 183 12.09 -1.20 11.35
N GLU A 184 11.79 -1.71 12.55
CA GLU A 184 12.50 -1.34 13.79
C GLU A 184 13.97 -1.74 13.74
N THR A 185 14.24 -2.94 13.24
CA THR A 185 15.59 -3.45 13.06
C THR A 185 16.38 -2.62 12.05
N GLY A 186 15.77 -2.30 10.89
CA GLY A 186 16.38 -1.44 9.88
C GLY A 186 16.65 -0.02 10.38
N TYR A 187 15.74 0.53 11.17
CA TYR A 187 15.92 1.84 11.80
C TYR A 187 17.10 1.85 12.79
N LYS A 188 17.14 0.87 13.70
CA LYS A 188 18.23 0.72 14.68
C LYS A 188 19.59 0.52 13.99
N GLU A 189 19.62 -0.28 12.93
CA GLU A 189 20.85 -0.51 12.15
C GLU A 189 21.32 0.77 11.45
N GLY A 190 20.39 1.52 10.84
CA GLY A 190 20.69 2.82 10.23
C GLY A 190 21.24 3.83 11.24
N GLU A 191 20.62 3.93 12.41
CA GLU A 191 21.08 4.78 13.49
C GLU A 191 22.48 4.38 13.98
N ARG A 192 22.72 3.08 14.16
CA ARG A 192 24.02 2.53 14.54
C ARG A 192 25.12 2.89 13.54
N ARG A 193 24.84 2.74 12.24
CA ARG A 193 25.79 3.08 11.15
C ARG A 193 26.16 4.57 11.19
N ILE A 194 25.17 5.46 11.33
CA ILE A 194 25.39 6.91 11.42
C ILE A 194 26.21 7.26 12.66
N ASN A 195 25.88 6.72 13.82
CA ASN A 195 26.60 6.97 15.06
C ASN A 195 28.08 6.49 14.95
N THR A 196 28.29 5.30 14.38
CA THR A 196 29.64 4.77 14.12
C THR A 196 30.44 5.67 13.15
N LEU A 197 29.81 6.19 12.10
CA LEU A 197 30.43 7.15 11.20
C LEU A 197 30.87 8.41 11.96
N TYR A 198 29.99 9.00 12.76
CA TYR A 198 30.32 10.21 13.51
C TYR A 198 31.42 9.98 14.55
N GLU A 199 31.44 8.83 15.22
CA GLU A 199 32.55 8.45 16.12
C GLU A 199 33.89 8.36 15.39
N LYS A 200 33.93 7.77 14.18
CA LYS A 200 35.15 7.68 13.37
C LYS A 200 35.62 9.06 12.92
N LEU A 201 34.72 9.90 12.40
CA LEU A 201 35.05 11.27 11.99
C LEU A 201 35.55 12.12 13.15
N LEU A 202 34.98 11.97 14.35
CA LEU A 202 35.47 12.65 15.58
C LEU A 202 36.88 12.19 15.94
N LYS A 203 37.17 10.89 15.93
CA LYS A 203 38.50 10.33 16.23
C LYS A 203 39.56 10.83 15.25
N GLU A 204 39.18 10.99 13.98
CA GLU A 204 40.06 11.49 12.92
C GLU A 204 40.09 13.01 12.82
N GLN A 205 39.39 13.72 13.73
CA GLN A 205 39.30 15.19 13.76
C GLN A 205 38.70 15.81 12.46
N ARG A 206 37.88 15.06 11.72
CA ARG A 206 37.20 15.47 10.48
C ARG A 206 35.87 16.19 10.78
N MET A 207 35.95 17.29 11.53
CA MET A 207 34.77 18.03 12.02
C MET A 207 33.95 18.67 10.89
N ASP A 208 34.61 19.12 9.82
CA ASP A 208 33.93 19.75 8.68
C ASP A 208 33.16 18.71 7.85
N ASP A 209 33.73 17.50 7.70
CA ASP A 209 33.03 16.38 7.08
C ASP A 209 31.82 15.95 7.89
N MET A 210 31.94 15.91 9.20
CA MET A 210 30.83 15.61 10.10
C MET A 210 29.69 16.63 9.97
N LYS A 211 30.00 17.94 9.99
CA LYS A 211 29.00 18.99 9.79
C LYS A 211 28.28 18.85 8.46
N ARG A 212 29.07 18.65 7.39
CA ARG A 212 28.50 18.47 6.05
C ARG A 212 27.65 17.22 5.96
N ALA A 213 28.04 16.10 6.56
CA ALA A 213 27.28 14.86 6.56
C ALA A 213 25.93 14.97 7.31
N VAL A 214 25.79 15.89 8.26
CA VAL A 214 24.50 16.17 8.93
C VAL A 214 23.53 16.87 7.99
N GLU A 215 24.01 17.78 7.15
CA GLU A 215 23.19 18.63 6.27
C GLU A 215 22.99 18.03 4.87
N ASP A 216 23.93 17.22 4.39
CA ASP A 216 24.00 16.65 3.02
C ASP A 216 23.93 15.12 3.08
N GLU A 217 22.75 14.57 2.79
CA GLU A 217 22.50 13.13 2.79
C GLU A 217 23.35 12.39 1.76
N ALA A 218 23.52 12.95 0.55
CA ALA A 218 24.32 12.33 -0.50
C ALA A 218 25.80 12.25 -0.12
N TYR A 219 26.30 13.29 0.57
CA TYR A 219 27.66 13.31 1.11
C TYR A 219 27.81 12.29 2.24
N ARG A 220 26.83 12.20 3.14
CA ARG A 220 26.80 11.20 4.23
C ARG A 220 26.86 9.77 3.68
N GLU A 221 26.11 9.46 2.62
CA GLU A 221 26.16 8.16 1.95
C GLU A 221 27.54 7.87 1.32
N THR A 222 28.22 8.88 0.84
CA THR A 222 29.58 8.73 0.33
C THR A 222 30.56 8.37 1.44
N LEU A 223 30.43 9.02 2.61
CA LEU A 223 31.26 8.71 3.78
C LEU A 223 30.96 7.33 4.37
N LEU A 224 29.69 6.94 4.44
CA LEU A 224 29.31 5.58 4.88
C LEU A 224 29.98 4.51 4.02
N LYS A 225 30.05 4.70 2.70
CA LYS A 225 30.79 3.80 1.78
C LYS A 225 32.31 3.87 1.98
N GLU A 226 32.87 5.07 2.24
CA GLU A 226 34.30 5.25 2.51
C GLU A 226 34.76 4.46 3.74
N TYR A 227 33.89 4.38 4.75
CA TYR A 227 34.17 3.70 6.03
C TYR A 227 33.65 2.24 6.09
N ASP A 228 33.11 1.74 4.99
CA ASP A 228 32.50 0.38 4.90
C ASP A 228 31.45 0.13 6.01
N LEU A 229 30.48 1.07 6.12
CA LEU A 229 29.43 1.09 7.11
C LEU A 229 28.05 0.92 6.47
#